data_eddecbbc0826e38b71bf7eb78baaf985
#
_entry.id   eddecbbc0826e38b71bf7eb78baaf985
#
_cell.length_a   1.000
_cell.length_b   1.000
_cell.length_c   1.000
_cell.angle_alpha   90.00
_cell.angle_beta   90.00
_cell.angle_gamma   90.00
#
_symmetry.space_group_name_H-M   'P 1'
#
loop_
_entity.id
_entity.type
_entity.pdbx_description
1 polymer ?
#
loop_
_entity_poly.entity_id
_entity_poly.type
_entity_poly.pdbx_seq_one_letter_code
_entity_poly.pdbx_strand_id
1 'polypeptide(L)'
;MNFAQKFLESVSKRNAITHPYPKVTAMSPRKNFSHLDNRLADALEVMGEWWTPLIIASVNDGSFRFESIQNSLGIARNILTDRLNTLVAGGVLEKRLYTATPQRYEYHLTRKGQELIPILQDLERWGKRHH
;
A
#
# COMPACT_ATOMS: atom_id res chain seq x y z
N MET A 1 16.66 -4.00 -6.77
CA MET A 1 15.51 -4.17 -5.86
C MET A 1 14.67 -2.90 -5.89
N ASN A 2 13.37 -3.04 -6.06
CA ASN A 2 12.46 -1.90 -6.15
C ASN A 2 12.06 -1.36 -4.76
N PHE A 3 11.36 -0.22 -4.75
CA PHE A 3 10.94 0.46 -3.52
C PHE A 3 10.12 -0.44 -2.59
N ALA A 4 9.12 -1.13 -3.14
CA ALA A 4 8.23 -1.97 -2.35
C ALA A 4 8.98 -3.15 -1.72
N GLN A 5 9.86 -3.78 -2.47
CA GLN A 5 10.64 -4.92 -1.98
C GLN A 5 11.64 -4.50 -0.91
N LYS A 6 12.31 -3.37 -1.10
CA LYS A 6 13.21 -2.81 -0.07
C LYS A 6 12.48 -2.53 1.23
N PHE A 7 11.27 -1.99 1.12
CA PHE A 7 10.44 -1.69 2.28
C PHE A 7 10.04 -2.96 3.01
N LEU A 8 9.62 -3.99 2.28
CA LEU A 8 9.25 -5.29 2.84
C LEU A 8 10.43 -5.96 3.56
N GLU A 9 11.62 -5.91 2.97
CA GLU A 9 12.81 -6.48 3.62
C GLU A 9 13.13 -5.76 4.91
N SER A 10 13.02 -4.44 4.95
CA SER A 10 13.24 -3.66 6.16
C SER A 10 12.26 -4.06 7.26
N VAL A 11 10.99 -4.20 6.92
CA VAL A 11 9.95 -4.62 7.87
C VAL A 11 10.20 -6.03 8.37
N SER A 12 10.57 -6.95 7.48
CA SER A 12 10.87 -8.34 7.83
C SER A 12 12.03 -8.43 8.82
N LYS A 13 13.10 -7.67 8.57
CA LYS A 13 14.26 -7.62 9.47
C LYS A 13 13.90 -7.09 10.85
N ARG A 14 13.02 -6.10 10.93
CA ARG A 14 12.56 -5.54 12.20
C ARG A 14 11.70 -6.50 13.00
N ASN A 15 10.89 -7.28 12.33
CA ASN A 15 10.02 -8.24 12.99
C ASN A 15 10.79 -9.36 13.69
N ALA A 16 12.06 -9.55 13.35
CA ALA A 16 12.95 -10.44 14.05
C ALA A 16 13.44 -9.88 15.40
N ILE A 17 13.21 -8.58 15.64
CA ILE A 17 13.61 -7.90 16.88
C ILE A 17 12.39 -7.84 17.79
N THR A 18 12.58 -8.21 19.08
CA THR A 18 11.51 -8.12 20.06
C THR A 18 11.13 -6.67 20.26
N HIS A 19 9.91 -6.30 19.85
CA HIS A 19 9.39 -4.95 20.01
C HIS A 19 8.94 -4.73 21.45
N PRO A 20 9.25 -3.55 22.07
CA PRO A 20 8.75 -3.23 23.40
C PRO A 20 7.26 -2.91 23.42
N TYR A 21 6.62 -2.82 22.26
CA TYR A 21 5.20 -2.54 22.15
C TYR A 21 4.41 -3.82 21.91
N PRO A 22 3.18 -3.90 22.43
CA PRO A 22 2.33 -5.07 22.14
C PRO A 22 2.14 -5.19 20.63
N LYS A 23 2.20 -6.42 20.16
CA LYS A 23 1.91 -6.70 18.75
C LYS A 23 0.51 -6.19 18.42
N VAL A 24 0.45 -5.23 17.50
CA VAL A 24 -0.82 -4.91 16.88
C VAL A 24 -1.22 -6.14 16.09
N THR A 25 -2.30 -6.79 16.49
CA THR A 25 -2.81 -7.92 15.73
C THR A 25 -3.17 -7.43 14.33
N ALA A 26 -2.72 -8.16 13.32
CA ALA A 26 -2.95 -7.83 11.92
C ALA A 26 -4.44 -7.74 11.56
N MET A 27 -5.31 -8.10 12.49
CA MET A 27 -6.76 -8.16 12.33
C MET A 27 -7.50 -7.00 12.99
N SER A 28 -6.78 -6.01 13.50
CA SER A 28 -7.46 -4.82 14.03
C SER A 28 -8.28 -4.18 12.93
N PRO A 29 -9.57 -3.94 13.15
CA PRO A 29 -10.38 -3.26 12.16
C PRO A 29 -9.78 -1.89 11.86
N ARG A 30 -9.86 -1.50 10.60
CA ARG A 30 -9.40 -0.19 10.18
C ARG A 30 -10.10 0.89 10.99
N LYS A 31 -9.34 1.69 11.70
CA LYS A 31 -9.89 2.82 12.44
C LYS A 31 -10.45 3.85 11.47
N ASN A 32 -11.63 4.33 11.79
CA ASN A 32 -12.22 5.46 11.12
C ASN A 32 -11.81 6.73 11.84
N PHE A 33 -11.08 7.62 11.17
CA PHE A 33 -10.60 8.89 11.71
C PHE A 33 -11.46 10.08 11.32
N SER A 34 -12.62 9.86 10.71
CA SER A 34 -13.49 10.92 10.21
C SER A 34 -13.97 11.90 11.28
N HIS A 35 -13.95 11.48 12.56
CA HIS A 35 -14.31 12.35 13.68
C HIS A 35 -13.21 13.37 14.04
N LEU A 36 -12.03 13.23 13.47
CA LEU A 36 -10.90 14.13 13.72
C LEU A 36 -10.86 15.18 12.61
N ASP A 37 -10.94 16.45 13.00
CA ASP A 37 -10.76 17.57 12.07
C ASP A 37 -9.28 17.84 11.86
N ASN A 38 -8.63 16.97 11.05
CA ASN A 38 -7.19 16.97 10.86
C ASN A 38 -6.86 16.40 9.48
N ARG A 39 -6.08 17.16 8.69
CA ARG A 39 -5.70 16.75 7.34
C ARG A 39 -4.80 15.51 7.33
N LEU A 40 -3.98 15.32 8.36
CA LEU A 40 -3.21 14.09 8.51
C LEU A 40 -4.13 12.88 8.73
N ALA A 41 -5.16 13.04 9.54
CA ALA A 41 -6.15 11.99 9.76
C ALA A 41 -6.87 11.63 8.46
N ASP A 42 -7.21 12.63 7.64
CA ASP A 42 -7.82 12.39 6.33
C ASP A 42 -6.89 11.56 5.42
N ALA A 43 -5.60 11.89 5.40
CA ALA A 43 -4.61 11.15 4.64
C ALA A 43 -4.47 9.72 5.14
N LEU A 44 -4.51 9.52 6.45
CA LEU A 44 -4.39 8.18 7.05
C LEU A 44 -5.62 7.31 6.79
N GLU A 45 -6.78 7.89 6.53
CA GLU A 45 -7.93 7.10 6.09
C GLU A 45 -7.68 6.42 4.74
N VAL A 46 -6.89 7.08 3.88
CA VAL A 46 -6.47 6.49 2.61
C VAL A 46 -5.34 5.49 2.81
N MET A 47 -4.34 5.85 3.63
CA MET A 47 -3.11 5.08 3.79
C MET A 47 -2.98 4.38 5.15
N GLY A 48 -4.05 4.32 5.96
CA GLY A 48 -4.02 3.82 7.33
C GLY A 48 -3.86 2.32 7.48
N GLU A 49 -3.47 1.64 6.44
CA GLU A 49 -3.31 0.22 6.34
C GLU A 49 -1.90 -0.09 5.87
N TRP A 50 -1.28 -1.11 6.44
CA TRP A 50 0.11 -1.48 6.14
C TRP A 50 0.33 -1.81 4.67
N TRP A 51 -0.61 -2.53 4.08
CA TRP A 51 -0.47 -2.97 2.70
C TRP A 51 -0.69 -1.85 1.69
N THR A 52 -1.45 -0.82 2.04
CA THR A 52 -1.81 0.25 1.09
C THR A 52 -0.58 0.98 0.54
N PRO A 53 0.35 1.49 1.37
CA PRO A 53 1.56 2.12 0.84
C PRO A 53 2.40 1.18 -0.01
N LEU A 54 2.47 -0.09 0.38
CA LEU A 54 3.25 -1.10 -0.35
C LEU A 54 2.63 -1.41 -1.72
N ILE A 55 1.31 -1.44 -1.80
CA ILE A 55 0.60 -1.63 -3.07
C ILE A 55 0.87 -0.44 -4.00
N ILE A 56 0.76 0.77 -3.49
CA ILE A 56 1.03 1.99 -4.25
C ILE A 56 2.46 1.97 -4.80
N ALA A 57 3.42 1.62 -3.96
CA ALA A 57 4.83 1.52 -4.36
C ALA A 57 5.04 0.43 -5.42
N SER A 58 4.38 -0.71 -5.28
CA SER A 58 4.46 -1.81 -6.23
C SER A 58 3.92 -1.40 -7.61
N VAL A 59 2.79 -0.70 -7.65
CA VAL A 59 2.23 -0.17 -8.89
C VAL A 59 3.18 0.85 -9.51
N ASN A 60 3.75 1.74 -8.71
CA ASN A 60 4.73 2.71 -9.21
C ASN A 60 5.97 2.04 -9.81
N ASP A 61 6.34 0.87 -9.29
CA ASP A 61 7.48 0.09 -9.77
C ASP A 61 7.16 -0.73 -11.05
N GLY A 62 5.93 -0.67 -11.54
CA GLY A 62 5.52 -1.33 -12.77
C GLY A 62 4.70 -2.59 -12.60
N SER A 63 4.30 -2.94 -11.39
CA SER A 63 3.40 -4.08 -11.15
C SER A 63 1.95 -3.61 -11.31
N PHE A 64 1.40 -3.75 -12.51
CA PHE A 64 0.07 -3.22 -12.83
C PHE A 64 -1.04 -4.25 -12.71
N ARG A 65 -0.71 -5.54 -12.72
CA ARG A 65 -1.70 -6.61 -12.71
C ARG A 65 -1.82 -7.20 -11.31
N PHE A 66 -3.02 -7.70 -11.01
CA PHE A 66 -3.30 -8.30 -9.70
C PHE A 66 -2.23 -9.31 -9.29
N GLU A 67 -1.91 -10.26 -10.19
CA GLU A 67 -0.95 -11.31 -9.88
C GLU A 67 0.46 -10.78 -9.70
N SER A 68 0.85 -9.77 -10.48
CA SER A 68 2.17 -9.14 -10.33
C SER A 68 2.31 -8.45 -8.97
N ILE A 69 1.28 -7.74 -8.54
CA ILE A 69 1.25 -7.08 -7.24
C ILE A 69 1.29 -8.15 -6.14
N GLN A 70 0.47 -9.17 -6.27
CA GLN A 70 0.42 -10.26 -5.29
C GLN A 70 1.77 -10.95 -5.14
N ASN A 71 2.41 -11.28 -6.25
CA ASN A 71 3.72 -11.95 -6.23
C ASN A 71 4.81 -11.06 -5.67
N SER A 72 4.79 -9.77 -5.96
CA SER A 72 5.82 -8.86 -5.46
C SER A 72 5.72 -8.62 -3.95
N LEU A 73 4.53 -8.69 -3.39
CA LEU A 73 4.29 -8.37 -1.98
C LEU A 73 4.07 -9.60 -1.09
N GLY A 74 3.70 -10.73 -1.68
CA GLY A 74 3.34 -11.91 -0.88
C GLY A 74 2.05 -11.73 -0.10
N ILE A 75 1.16 -10.89 -0.56
CA ILE A 75 -0.10 -10.55 0.10
C ILE A 75 -1.18 -11.58 -0.20
N ALA A 76 -2.04 -11.86 0.78
CA ALA A 76 -3.18 -12.74 0.59
C ALA A 76 -4.16 -12.16 -0.43
N ARG A 77 -4.74 -13.02 -1.26
CA ARG A 77 -5.60 -12.63 -2.37
C ARG A 77 -6.81 -11.79 -1.93
N ASN A 78 -7.49 -12.19 -0.88
CA ASN A 78 -8.66 -11.48 -0.37
C ASN A 78 -8.32 -10.10 0.17
N ILE A 79 -7.16 -9.97 0.81
CA ILE A 79 -6.68 -8.68 1.33
C ILE A 79 -6.36 -7.75 0.17
N LEU A 80 -5.62 -8.25 -0.83
CA LEU A 80 -5.27 -7.45 -2.00
C LEU A 80 -6.52 -6.97 -2.74
N THR A 81 -7.50 -7.85 -2.94
CA THR A 81 -8.77 -7.49 -3.59
C THR A 81 -9.43 -6.32 -2.86
N ASP A 82 -9.53 -6.42 -1.55
CA ASP A 82 -10.16 -5.38 -0.73
C ASP A 82 -9.40 -4.05 -0.82
N ARG A 83 -8.08 -4.09 -0.71
CA ARG A 83 -7.26 -2.88 -0.77
C ARG A 83 -7.30 -2.21 -2.13
N LEU A 84 -7.24 -2.99 -3.20
CA LEU A 84 -7.34 -2.45 -4.56
C LEU A 84 -8.68 -1.77 -4.79
N ASN A 85 -9.77 -2.40 -4.35
CA ASN A 85 -11.10 -1.80 -4.47
C ASN A 85 -11.20 -0.48 -3.69
N THR A 86 -10.64 -0.43 -2.50
CA THR A 86 -10.61 0.78 -1.68
C THR A 86 -9.81 1.89 -2.36
N LEU A 87 -8.66 1.55 -2.93
CA LEU A 87 -7.80 2.53 -3.61
C LEU A 87 -8.44 3.05 -4.91
N VAL A 88 -9.16 2.21 -5.63
CA VAL A 88 -9.91 2.64 -6.82
C VAL A 88 -11.06 3.55 -6.40
N ALA A 89 -11.82 3.17 -5.39
CA ALA A 89 -12.93 3.99 -4.88
C ALA A 89 -12.44 5.36 -4.37
N GLY A 90 -11.25 5.40 -3.78
CA GLY A 90 -10.64 6.65 -3.30
C GLY A 90 -9.94 7.48 -4.37
N GLY A 91 -9.94 7.02 -5.61
CA GLY A 91 -9.31 7.76 -6.72
C GLY A 91 -7.79 7.74 -6.72
N VAL A 92 -7.17 6.86 -5.95
CA VAL A 92 -5.70 6.70 -5.91
C VAL A 92 -5.21 5.81 -7.04
N LEU A 93 -5.97 4.76 -7.35
CA LEU A 93 -5.73 3.88 -8.49
C LEU A 93 -6.88 3.98 -9.47
N GLU A 94 -6.56 3.70 -10.71
CA GLU A 94 -7.54 3.56 -11.78
C GLU A 94 -7.44 2.13 -12.32
N LYS A 95 -8.59 1.52 -12.54
CA LYS A 95 -8.71 0.15 -13.06
C LYS A 95 -8.95 0.23 -14.55
N ARG A 96 -8.05 -0.34 -15.34
CA ARG A 96 -8.11 -0.32 -16.81
C ARG A 96 -8.26 -1.73 -17.35
N LEU A 97 -9.22 -1.90 -18.25
CA LEU A 97 -9.40 -3.16 -18.97
C LEU A 97 -8.31 -3.28 -20.02
N TYR A 98 -7.50 -4.35 -19.98
CA TYR A 98 -6.50 -4.61 -21.01
C TYR A 98 -6.85 -5.79 -21.90
N THR A 99 -7.76 -6.66 -21.47
CA THR A 99 -8.26 -7.80 -22.25
C THR A 99 -9.75 -7.95 -21.97
N ALA A 100 -10.57 -8.02 -23.03
CA ALA A 100 -12.02 -8.11 -22.91
C ALA A 100 -12.52 -9.55 -22.68
N THR A 101 -11.80 -10.55 -23.21
CA THR A 101 -12.20 -11.96 -23.14
C THR A 101 -10.99 -12.85 -22.87
N PRO A 102 -10.81 -13.37 -21.64
CA PRO A 102 -11.56 -13.01 -20.45
C PRO A 102 -11.26 -11.59 -19.97
N GLN A 103 -12.17 -11.00 -19.20
CA GLN A 103 -11.96 -9.66 -18.65
C GLN A 103 -10.76 -9.66 -17.71
N ARG A 104 -9.74 -8.86 -18.04
CA ARG A 104 -8.55 -8.68 -17.20
C ARG A 104 -8.22 -7.21 -17.11
N TYR A 105 -7.79 -6.80 -15.93
CA TYR A 105 -7.58 -5.41 -15.61
C TYR A 105 -6.17 -5.14 -15.17
N GLU A 106 -5.73 -3.91 -15.40
CA GLU A 106 -4.52 -3.34 -14.83
C GLU A 106 -4.90 -2.22 -13.87
N TYR A 107 -4.05 -2.00 -12.89
CA TYR A 107 -4.19 -0.92 -11.92
C TYR A 107 -3.07 0.07 -12.13
N HIS A 108 -3.42 1.33 -12.32
CA HIS A 108 -2.47 2.40 -12.56
C HIS A 108 -2.70 3.53 -11.57
N LEU A 109 -1.62 4.23 -11.23
CA LEU A 109 -1.73 5.41 -10.38
C LEU A 109 -2.44 6.52 -11.13
N THR A 110 -3.43 7.12 -10.48
CA THR A 110 -4.00 8.38 -10.91
C THR A 110 -3.04 9.51 -10.57
N ARG A 111 -3.33 10.74 -11.00
CA ARG A 111 -2.55 11.90 -10.58
C ARG A 111 -2.52 12.03 -9.05
N LYS A 112 -3.67 11.83 -8.41
CA LYS A 112 -3.77 11.82 -6.95
C LYS A 112 -2.86 10.75 -6.33
N GLY A 113 -2.82 9.57 -6.93
CA GLY A 113 -1.94 8.49 -6.47
C GLY A 113 -0.46 8.81 -6.68
N GLN A 114 -0.11 9.41 -7.81
CA GLN A 114 1.26 9.81 -8.11
C GLN A 114 1.81 10.81 -7.09
N GLU A 115 0.96 11.68 -6.58
CA GLU A 115 1.36 12.66 -5.56
C GLU A 115 1.75 12.02 -4.22
N LEU A 116 1.36 10.78 -3.98
CA LEU A 116 1.77 10.04 -2.79
C LEU A 116 3.21 9.49 -2.89
N ILE A 117 3.73 9.32 -4.08
CA ILE A 117 5.05 8.70 -4.27
C ILE A 117 6.18 9.47 -3.58
N PRO A 118 6.30 10.79 -3.73
CA PRO A 118 7.32 11.54 -3.00
C PRO A 118 7.20 11.41 -1.48
N ILE A 119 5.97 11.31 -0.97
CA ILE A 119 5.71 11.16 0.46
C ILE A 119 6.21 9.79 0.93
N LEU A 120 5.92 8.73 0.18
CA LEU A 120 6.39 7.38 0.50
C LEU A 120 7.92 7.27 0.42
N GLN A 121 8.54 7.96 -0.54
CA GLN A 121 9.99 8.02 -0.65
C GLN A 121 10.62 8.74 0.53
N ASP A 122 10.00 9.82 1.00
CA ASP A 122 10.45 10.52 2.21
C ASP A 122 10.33 9.62 3.43
N LEU A 123 9.25 8.87 3.54
CA LEU A 123 9.04 7.92 4.61
C LEU A 123 10.11 6.82 4.59
N GLU A 124 10.46 6.32 3.41
CA GLU A 124 11.55 5.35 3.24
C GLU A 124 12.89 5.94 3.72
N ARG A 125 13.19 7.17 3.34
CA ARG A 125 14.42 7.84 3.77
C ARG A 125 14.47 8.01 5.29
N TRP A 126 13.36 8.38 5.89
CA TRP A 126 13.25 8.46 7.34
C TRP A 126 13.52 7.10 7.99
N GLY A 127 12.93 6.04 7.44
CA GLY A 127 13.14 4.69 7.92
C GLY A 127 14.61 4.27 7.87
N LYS A 128 15.31 4.62 6.79
CA LYS A 128 16.74 4.31 6.66
C LYS A 128 17.60 5.01 7.70
N ARG A 129 17.27 6.26 8.03
CA ARG A 129 18.05 7.03 9.02
C ARG A 129 17.91 6.51 10.44
N HIS A 130 16.78 5.90 10.75
CA HIS A 130 16.42 5.52 12.12
C HIS A 130 16.37 4.01 12.33
N HIS A 131 17.04 3.30 11.45
CA HIS A 131 16.96 1.85 11.45
C HIS A 131 18.32 1.21 11.75
#